data_6f3bc09812b4c4f1fef4915e28c05069
#
_entry.id   6f3bc09812b4c4f1fef4915e28c05069
#
_cell.length_a   1.000
_cell.length_b   1.000
_cell.length_c   1.000
_cell.angle_alpha   90.00
_cell.angle_beta   90.00
_cell.angle_gamma   90.00
#
_symmetry.space_group_name_H-M   'P 1'
#
loop_
_entity.id
_entity.type
_entity.pdbx_description
1 polymer ?
#
loop_
_entity_poly.entity_id
_entity_poly.type
_entity_poly.pdbx_seq_one_letter_code
_entity_poly.pdbx_strand_id
1 'polypeptide(L)'
;AVTGVQTCALPILQAAAPAAHFVKAFSSVGAGLMVHPQLGTRPSMFICGNDAGAKQTVTTLLAELGWDAEDVGMAVGARAIEPLCQLWCAPGFLRGDWAHAFKMLRTPST
;
A
#
# COMPACT_ATOMS: atom_id res chain seq x y z
N ALA A 1 20.38 11.96 -9.84
CA ALA A 1 20.52 10.86 -8.91
C ALA A 1 19.38 9.86 -9.05
N VAL A 2 19.71 8.61 -8.93
CA VAL A 2 18.69 7.57 -8.92
C VAL A 2 17.91 7.67 -7.60
N THR A 3 16.61 7.72 -7.70
CA THR A 3 15.74 7.78 -6.54
C THR A 3 15.09 6.41 -6.33
N GLY A 4 14.52 6.17 -5.14
CA GLY A 4 13.75 4.97 -4.87
C GLY A 4 12.56 4.79 -5.83
N VAL A 5 12.06 5.88 -6.40
CA VAL A 5 10.99 5.85 -7.40
C VAL A 5 11.47 5.19 -8.70
N GLN A 6 12.72 5.40 -9.08
CA GLN A 6 13.30 4.83 -10.31
C GLN A 6 13.76 3.39 -10.13
N THR A 7 14.14 3.00 -8.91
CA THR A 7 14.67 1.68 -8.60
C THR A 7 13.83 0.99 -7.54
N CYS A 8 12.53 0.84 -7.82
CA CYS A 8 11.62 0.14 -6.93
C CYS A 8 12.09 -1.28 -6.63
N ALA A 9 12.09 -1.66 -5.34
CA ALA A 9 12.54 -2.96 -4.92
C ALA A 9 11.65 -4.11 -5.42
N LEU A 10 10.34 -3.89 -5.52
CA LEU A 10 9.42 -4.96 -5.86
C LEU A 10 9.69 -5.58 -7.26
N PRO A 11 9.85 -4.78 -8.33
CA PRO A 11 10.17 -5.38 -9.64
C PRO A 11 11.51 -6.12 -9.63
N ILE A 12 12.49 -5.62 -8.89
CA ILE A 12 13.80 -6.28 -8.76
C ILE A 12 13.66 -7.63 -8.06
N LEU A 13 12.92 -7.68 -6.96
CA LEU A 13 12.66 -8.92 -6.21
C LEU A 13 11.91 -9.93 -7.07
N GLN A 14 10.89 -9.47 -7.81
CA GLN A 14 10.12 -10.35 -8.67
C GLN A 14 10.96 -10.92 -9.79
N ALA A 15 11.86 -10.14 -10.38
CA ALA A 15 12.78 -10.61 -11.40
C ALA A 15 13.80 -11.60 -10.83
N ALA A 16 14.27 -11.41 -9.60
CA ALA A 16 15.22 -12.27 -8.95
C ALA A 16 14.62 -13.63 -8.53
N ALA A 17 13.32 -13.66 -8.26
CA ALA A 17 12.62 -14.87 -7.83
C ALA A 17 11.31 -15.01 -8.60
N PRO A 18 11.38 -15.36 -9.90
CA PRO A 18 10.19 -15.35 -10.77
C PRO A 18 9.13 -16.39 -10.38
N ALA A 19 9.50 -17.42 -9.63
CA ALA A 19 8.54 -18.41 -9.14
C ALA A 19 7.77 -17.96 -7.89
N ALA A 20 8.23 -16.90 -7.22
CA ALA A 20 7.54 -16.34 -6.07
C ALA A 20 6.52 -15.29 -6.51
N HIS A 21 5.46 -15.14 -5.74
CA HIS A 21 4.41 -14.16 -6.01
C HIS A 21 4.52 -13.03 -4.99
N PHE A 22 5.15 -11.94 -5.38
CA PHE A 22 5.33 -10.79 -4.51
C PHE A 22 4.14 -9.84 -4.58
N VAL A 23 3.68 -9.38 -3.42
CA VAL A 23 2.66 -8.34 -3.32
C VAL A 23 3.18 -7.28 -2.36
N LYS A 24 3.19 -6.03 -2.80
CA LYS A 24 3.56 -4.90 -1.95
C LYS A 24 2.32 -4.37 -1.24
N ALA A 25 2.45 -4.14 0.06
CA ALA A 25 1.40 -3.55 0.88
C ALA A 25 2.05 -2.81 2.07
N PHE A 26 1.22 -2.04 2.81
CA PHE A 26 1.63 -1.35 4.04
C PHE A 26 2.73 -0.29 3.87
N SER A 27 2.85 0.27 2.67
CA SER A 27 3.84 1.33 2.40
C SER A 27 3.39 2.72 2.84
N SER A 28 2.13 2.87 3.23
CA SER A 28 1.53 4.17 3.50
C SER A 28 0.97 4.31 4.90
N VAL A 29 1.52 3.57 5.86
CA VAL A 29 1.05 3.62 7.26
C VAL A 29 2.14 3.16 8.21
N GLY A 30 2.15 3.73 9.42
CA GLY A 30 3.02 3.29 10.50
C GLY A 30 2.49 2.05 11.20
N ALA A 31 3.40 1.35 11.89
CA ALA A 31 3.10 0.07 12.53
C ALA A 31 1.92 0.11 13.50
N GLY A 32 1.71 1.23 14.19
CA GLY A 32 0.63 1.37 15.17
C GLY A 32 -0.77 1.31 14.59
N LEU A 33 -0.92 1.49 13.26
CA LEU A 33 -2.21 1.49 12.58
C LEU A 33 -2.40 0.30 11.66
N MET A 34 -1.46 -0.63 11.59
CA MET A 34 -1.53 -1.75 10.64
C MET A 34 -2.65 -2.73 10.94
N VAL A 35 -3.00 -2.91 12.20
CA VAL A 35 -4.00 -3.90 12.63
C VAL A 35 -5.16 -3.18 13.31
N HIS A 36 -6.36 -3.34 12.75
CA HIS A 36 -7.61 -2.77 13.24
C HIS A 36 -7.51 -1.29 13.61
N PRO A 37 -7.13 -0.43 12.66
CA PRO A 37 -7.03 1.01 12.95
C PRO A 37 -8.40 1.60 13.29
N GLN A 38 -8.45 2.42 14.34
CA GLN A 38 -9.68 3.04 14.83
C GLN A 38 -9.77 4.47 14.29
N LEU A 39 -10.19 4.62 13.05
CA LEU A 39 -10.17 5.90 12.34
C LEU A 39 -11.56 6.42 11.96
N GLY A 40 -12.61 5.77 12.46
CA GLY A 40 -13.99 6.16 12.15
C GLY A 40 -14.48 5.68 10.78
N THR A 41 -13.63 5.61 9.81
CA THR A 41 -13.90 5.06 8.47
C THR A 41 -12.84 4.02 8.16
N ARG A 42 -13.22 2.97 7.46
CA ARG A 42 -12.28 1.92 7.07
C ARG A 42 -11.30 2.46 6.04
N PRO A 43 -9.99 2.49 6.35
CA PRO A 43 -9.02 3.09 5.45
C PRO A 43 -8.66 2.20 4.27
N SER A 44 -8.03 2.80 3.27
CA SER A 44 -7.56 2.10 2.08
C SER A 44 -6.09 1.72 2.20
N MET A 45 -5.75 0.50 1.78
CA MET A 45 -4.37 0.03 1.68
C MET A 45 -4.06 -0.24 0.22
N PHE A 46 -3.09 0.46 -0.33
CA PHE A 46 -2.69 0.33 -1.73
C PHE A 46 -1.77 -0.88 -1.88
N ILE A 47 -2.09 -1.74 -2.85
CA ILE A 47 -1.32 -2.94 -3.13
C ILE A 47 -0.97 -3.03 -4.61
N CYS A 48 0.10 -3.73 -4.92
CA CYS A 48 0.45 -4.08 -6.29
C CYS A 48 1.20 -5.42 -6.33
N GLY A 49 1.19 -6.06 -7.47
CA GLY A 49 1.85 -7.33 -7.69
C GLY A 49 1.45 -7.92 -9.03
N ASN A 50 2.23 -8.90 -9.52
CA ASN A 50 2.00 -9.47 -10.83
C ASN A 50 0.99 -10.61 -10.84
N ASP A 51 0.72 -11.23 -9.69
CA ASP A 51 -0.18 -12.38 -9.62
C ASP A 51 -1.52 -12.01 -9.02
N ALA A 52 -2.59 -12.22 -9.78
CA ALA A 52 -3.94 -11.89 -9.34
C ALA A 52 -4.38 -12.71 -8.13
N GLY A 53 -4.04 -13.99 -8.09
CA GLY A 53 -4.37 -14.86 -6.97
C GLY A 53 -3.68 -14.46 -5.68
N ALA A 54 -2.40 -14.11 -5.75
CA ALA A 54 -1.66 -13.60 -4.59
C ALA A 54 -2.23 -12.28 -4.08
N LYS A 55 -2.60 -11.38 -4.99
CA LYS A 55 -3.25 -10.11 -4.60
C LYS A 55 -4.61 -10.36 -3.94
N GLN A 56 -5.36 -11.33 -4.40
CA GLN A 56 -6.63 -11.70 -3.78
C GLN A 56 -6.41 -12.21 -2.35
N THR A 57 -5.39 -13.03 -2.13
CA THR A 57 -5.03 -13.51 -0.79
C THR A 57 -4.70 -12.35 0.13
N VAL A 58 -3.89 -11.39 -0.34
CA VAL A 58 -3.52 -10.21 0.44
C VAL A 58 -4.76 -9.34 0.71
N THR A 59 -5.64 -9.18 -0.27
CA THR A 59 -6.89 -8.44 -0.10
C THR A 59 -7.75 -9.03 1.02
N THR A 60 -7.86 -10.35 1.09
CA THR A 60 -8.59 -11.04 2.15
C THR A 60 -7.94 -10.81 3.52
N LEU A 61 -6.61 -10.90 3.61
CA LEU A 61 -5.89 -10.63 4.84
C LEU A 61 -6.06 -9.17 5.29
N LEU A 62 -5.99 -8.23 4.36
CA LEU A 62 -6.20 -6.81 4.66
C LEU A 62 -7.60 -6.55 5.20
N ALA A 63 -8.61 -7.21 4.63
CA ALA A 63 -9.98 -7.08 5.11
C ALA A 63 -10.09 -7.55 6.57
N GLU A 64 -9.44 -8.64 6.94
CA GLU A 64 -9.41 -9.14 8.32
C GLU A 64 -8.68 -8.18 9.26
N LEU A 65 -7.69 -7.44 8.75
CA LEU A 65 -6.92 -6.46 9.53
C LEU A 65 -7.60 -5.09 9.60
N GLY A 66 -8.72 -4.90 8.94
CA GLY A 66 -9.49 -3.65 9.00
C GLY A 66 -9.23 -2.69 7.85
N TRP A 67 -8.73 -3.17 6.72
CA TRP A 67 -8.37 -2.36 5.56
C TRP A 67 -9.14 -2.75 4.30
N ASP A 68 -9.46 -1.75 3.48
CA ASP A 68 -9.94 -1.99 2.12
C ASP A 68 -8.75 -1.95 1.16
N ALA A 69 -8.52 -3.03 0.43
CA ALA A 69 -7.43 -3.08 -0.53
C ALA A 69 -7.76 -2.28 -1.78
N GLU A 70 -6.78 -1.50 -2.23
CA GLU A 70 -6.82 -0.79 -3.52
C GLU A 70 -5.69 -1.31 -4.39
N ASP A 71 -6.05 -2.06 -5.42
CA ASP A 71 -5.09 -2.64 -6.35
C ASP A 71 -4.66 -1.57 -7.36
N VAL A 72 -3.38 -1.24 -7.38
CA VAL A 72 -2.82 -0.26 -8.33
C VAL A 72 -2.02 -0.91 -9.44
N GLY A 73 -2.23 -2.21 -9.66
CA GLY A 73 -1.74 -2.91 -10.82
C GLY A 73 -0.62 -3.89 -10.55
N MET A 74 0.25 -4.05 -11.54
CA MET A 74 1.36 -5.00 -11.48
C MET A 74 2.51 -4.49 -10.62
N ALA A 75 3.59 -5.27 -10.51
CA ALA A 75 4.74 -4.92 -9.65
C ALA A 75 5.31 -3.52 -9.95
N VAL A 76 5.25 -3.07 -11.19
CA VAL A 76 5.68 -1.72 -11.56
C VAL A 76 4.87 -0.62 -10.87
N GLY A 77 3.65 -0.93 -10.41
CA GLY A 77 2.83 -0.02 -9.62
C GLY A 77 3.47 0.40 -8.30
N ALA A 78 4.49 -0.34 -7.83
CA ALA A 78 5.26 0.05 -6.65
C ALA A 78 5.91 1.43 -6.79
N ARG A 79 6.15 1.88 -8.02
CA ARG A 79 6.67 3.24 -8.27
C ARG A 79 5.72 4.33 -7.76
N ALA A 80 4.42 4.07 -7.77
CA ALA A 80 3.43 4.99 -7.23
C ALA A 80 3.23 4.81 -5.73
N ILE A 81 3.33 3.58 -5.22
CA ILE A 81 3.07 3.27 -3.82
C ILE A 81 4.23 3.71 -2.92
N GLU A 82 5.47 3.47 -3.32
CA GLU A 82 6.63 3.73 -2.46
C GLU A 82 6.77 5.20 -2.04
N PRO A 83 6.59 6.19 -2.93
CA PRO A 83 6.60 7.59 -2.52
C PRO A 83 5.47 7.97 -1.57
N LEU A 84 4.40 7.20 -1.51
CA LEU A 84 3.27 7.46 -0.64
C LEU A 84 3.68 7.40 0.85
N CYS A 85 4.71 6.66 1.19
CA CYS A 85 5.27 6.63 2.53
C CYS A 85 5.71 8.03 2.96
N GLN A 86 6.35 8.79 2.07
CA GLN A 86 6.77 10.16 2.35
C GLN A 86 5.57 11.07 2.62
N LEU A 87 4.52 10.93 1.83
CA LEU A 87 3.30 11.71 2.02
C LEU A 87 2.63 11.36 3.35
N TRP A 88 2.61 10.09 3.71
CA TRP A 88 2.06 9.65 4.99
C TRP A 88 2.85 10.23 6.18
N CYS A 89 4.16 10.30 6.06
CA CYS A 89 5.03 10.82 7.12
C CYS A 89 4.95 12.33 7.27
N ALA A 90 4.56 13.06 6.22
CA ALA A 90 4.61 14.54 6.24
C ALA A 90 3.82 15.17 7.39
N PRO A 91 2.57 14.77 7.67
CA PRO A 91 1.84 15.35 8.82
C PRO A 91 2.53 15.09 10.15
N GLY A 92 3.19 13.92 10.28
CA GLY A 92 3.95 13.59 11.48
C GLY A 92 5.13 14.52 11.71
N PHE A 93 5.92 14.75 10.67
CA PHE A 93 7.08 15.64 10.78
C PHE A 93 6.69 17.11 10.92
N LEU A 94 5.61 17.54 10.23
CA LEU A 94 5.19 18.92 10.24
C LEU A 94 4.44 19.32 11.52
N ARG A 95 3.65 18.42 12.11
CA ARG A 95 2.78 18.79 13.24
C ARG A 95 2.52 17.65 14.23
N GLY A 96 3.35 16.60 14.22
CA GLY A 96 3.23 15.51 15.18
C GLY A 96 2.01 14.59 14.97
N ASP A 97 1.35 14.68 13.82
CA ASP A 97 0.18 13.86 13.52
C ASP A 97 0.62 12.52 12.89
N TRP A 98 0.55 11.46 13.67
CA TRP A 98 0.85 10.09 13.24
C TRP A 98 -0.38 9.18 13.25
N ALA A 99 -1.56 9.72 13.59
CA ALA A 99 -2.80 8.97 13.72
C ALA A 99 -3.72 9.21 12.53
N HIS A 100 -3.24 8.84 11.33
CA HIS A 100 -4.00 9.03 10.09
C HIS A 100 -3.71 7.91 9.10
N ALA A 101 -4.59 7.78 8.12
CA ALA A 101 -4.43 6.87 6.98
C ALA A 101 -5.15 7.46 5.78
N PHE A 102 -4.89 6.91 4.60
CA PHE A 102 -5.55 7.38 3.39
C PHE A 102 -6.83 6.60 3.12
N LYS A 103 -7.76 7.22 2.40
CA LYS A 103 -8.98 6.58 1.95
C LYS A 103 -9.27 6.97 0.50
N MET A 104 -9.45 5.97 -0.34
CA MET A 104 -9.90 6.18 -1.71
C MET A 104 -11.42 6.41 -1.70
N LEU A 105 -11.83 7.61 -1.99
CA LEU A 105 -13.25 7.95 -2.14
C LEU A 105 -13.61 7.92 -3.61
N ARG A 106 -14.78 7.39 -3.92
CA ARG A 106 -15.31 7.34 -5.27
C ARG A 106 -16.66 8.02 -5.35
N THR A 107 -16.99 8.52 -6.54
CA THR A 107 -18.34 8.99 -6.79
C THR A 107 -19.31 7.81 -6.73
N PRO A 108 -20.57 8.03 -6.29
CA PRO A 108 -21.54 6.95 -6.30
C PRO A 108 -21.73 6.39 -7.71
N SER A 109 -21.88 5.06 -7.79
CA SER A 109 -22.24 4.41 -9.06
C SER A 109 -23.65 4.79 -9.47
N THR A 110 -23.83 5.04 -10.74
CA THR A 110 -25.15 5.36 -11.32
C THR A 110 -25.63 4.25 -12.22
#